data_3ef9eed4e287f479d0509db8546015fb
#
_entry.id   3ef9eed4e287f479d0509db8546015fb
#
_cell.length_a   1.000
_cell.length_b   1.000
_cell.length_c   1.000
_cell.angle_alpha   90.00
_cell.angle_beta   90.00
_cell.angle_gamma   90.00
#
_symmetry.space_group_name_H-M   'P 1'
#
loop_
_entity.id
_entity.type
_entity.pdbx_description
1 polymer ?
#
loop_
_entity_poly.entity_id
_entity_poly.type
_entity_poly.pdbx_seq_one_letter_code
_entity_poly.pdbx_strand_id
1 'polypeptide(L)'
;MLKARLVSALLALALATTSSLYAVPAHAKSAAELNRDATAIMSKLYEKHPQAKTLNAKAKAVLIFPSVYKAGFMLGAQYGEGVLRKGNKTVGYYSTVAASYGLQAGAQAFGYALFFMNEGALSYLDKSGGFEVGVGPSIVVLDEGAAKSATSSTLTQDIYALIFDQKGLMGGLGLQGSKISKIDKK
;
A
#
# COMPACT_ATOMS: atom_id res chain seq x y z
N MET A 1 -5.41 -7.84 -56.40
CA MET A 1 -4.57 -8.59 -55.45
C MET A 1 -3.41 -7.79 -54.86
N LEU A 2 -2.81 -6.83 -55.60
CA LEU A 2 -1.66 -6.02 -55.12
C LEU A 2 -2.06 -5.03 -54.02
N LYS A 3 -3.22 -4.40 -54.08
CA LYS A 3 -3.70 -3.42 -53.07
C LYS A 3 -4.00 -4.05 -51.70
N ALA A 4 -4.46 -5.31 -51.64
CA ALA A 4 -4.72 -6.01 -50.39
C ALA A 4 -3.43 -6.39 -49.66
N ARG A 5 -2.36 -6.70 -50.38
CA ARG A 5 -1.04 -7.01 -49.80
C ARG A 5 -0.32 -5.77 -49.22
N LEU A 6 -0.51 -4.61 -49.81
CA LEU A 6 0.02 -3.34 -49.31
C LEU A 6 -0.63 -2.89 -47.99
N VAL A 7 -1.94 -3.07 -47.84
CA VAL A 7 -2.67 -2.74 -46.62
C VAL A 7 -2.27 -3.69 -45.48
N SER A 8 -2.08 -4.97 -45.76
CA SER A 8 -1.61 -5.92 -44.72
C SER A 8 -0.17 -5.66 -44.26
N ALA A 9 0.71 -5.20 -45.17
CA ALA A 9 2.09 -4.87 -44.82
C ALA A 9 2.17 -3.58 -43.97
N LEU A 10 1.32 -2.58 -44.23
CA LEU A 10 1.26 -1.35 -43.46
C LEU A 10 0.66 -1.58 -42.06
N LEU A 11 -0.32 -2.48 -41.92
CA LEU A 11 -0.88 -2.86 -40.61
C LEU A 11 0.14 -3.63 -39.74
N ALA A 12 0.94 -4.51 -40.36
CA ALA A 12 2.00 -5.25 -39.67
C ALA A 12 3.16 -4.33 -39.20
N LEU A 13 3.49 -3.29 -39.97
CA LEU A 13 4.54 -2.35 -39.62
C LEU A 13 4.09 -1.39 -38.49
N ALA A 14 2.81 -1.05 -38.39
CA ALA A 14 2.25 -0.23 -37.33
C ALA A 14 2.20 -0.95 -35.97
N LEU A 15 2.12 -2.29 -35.95
CA LEU A 15 2.16 -3.08 -34.72
C LEU A 15 3.58 -3.28 -34.15
N ALA A 16 4.61 -3.12 -34.98
CA ALA A 16 6.01 -3.34 -34.58
C ALA A 16 6.68 -2.13 -33.87
N THR A 17 6.08 -0.95 -33.92
CA THR A 17 6.69 0.27 -33.39
C THR A 17 6.27 0.68 -31.99
N THR A 18 5.38 -0.08 -31.32
CA THR A 18 4.84 0.30 -29.99
C THR A 18 5.37 -0.49 -28.80
N SER A 19 6.42 -1.30 -28.98
CA SER A 19 6.92 -2.17 -27.90
C SER A 19 8.18 -1.66 -27.19
N SER A 20 8.49 -0.38 -27.23
CA SER A 20 9.43 0.21 -26.27
C SER A 20 8.69 0.61 -24.99
N LEU A 21 8.12 -0.37 -24.29
CA LEU A 21 7.83 -0.23 -22.87
C LEU A 21 9.19 -0.04 -22.18
N TYR A 22 9.52 1.21 -21.89
CA TYR A 22 10.56 1.51 -20.93
C TYR A 22 10.15 0.88 -19.61
N ALA A 23 10.62 -0.35 -19.36
CA ALA A 23 10.61 -0.92 -18.04
C ALA A 23 11.48 0.01 -17.17
N VAL A 24 10.85 0.96 -16.51
CA VAL A 24 11.50 1.67 -15.41
C VAL A 24 11.89 0.57 -14.44
N PRO A 25 13.18 0.34 -14.17
CA PRO A 25 13.58 -0.66 -13.20
C PRO A 25 12.91 -0.25 -11.88
N ALA A 26 11.98 -1.06 -11.41
CA ALA A 26 11.42 -0.92 -10.08
C ALA A 26 12.57 -1.24 -9.10
N HIS A 27 13.36 -0.23 -8.78
CA HIS A 27 14.46 -0.38 -7.84
C HIS A 27 13.82 -0.55 -6.46
N ALA A 28 13.96 -1.73 -5.89
CA ALA A 28 13.53 -1.98 -4.51
C ALA A 28 14.28 -0.99 -3.60
N LYS A 29 13.56 -0.20 -2.80
CA LYS A 29 14.16 0.79 -1.92
C LYS A 29 15.10 0.10 -0.92
N SER A 30 16.23 0.73 -0.64
CA SER A 30 17.12 0.30 0.45
C SER A 30 16.44 0.49 1.81
N ALA A 31 16.95 -0.19 2.84
CA ALA A 31 16.50 -0.01 4.22
C ALA A 31 16.55 1.46 4.66
N ALA A 32 17.62 2.16 4.32
CA ALA A 32 17.82 3.57 4.68
C ALA A 32 16.80 4.50 4.00
N GLU A 33 16.53 4.31 2.71
CA GLU A 33 15.52 5.08 1.96
C GLU A 33 14.13 4.85 2.51
N LEU A 34 13.77 3.58 2.77
CA LEU A 34 12.45 3.23 3.29
C LEU A 34 12.22 3.80 4.69
N ASN A 35 13.25 3.78 5.55
CA ASN A 35 13.20 4.40 6.88
C ASN A 35 13.03 5.92 6.81
N ARG A 36 13.76 6.59 5.92
CA ARG A 36 13.65 8.03 5.71
C ARG A 36 12.24 8.40 5.23
N ASP A 37 11.73 7.68 4.23
CA ASP A 37 10.41 7.93 3.68
C ASP A 37 9.31 7.69 4.73
N ALA A 38 9.40 6.62 5.51
CA ALA A 38 8.47 6.34 6.61
C ALA A 38 8.50 7.46 7.68
N THR A 39 9.67 8.01 7.99
CA THR A 39 9.80 9.12 8.94
C THR A 39 9.13 10.38 8.39
N ALA A 40 9.42 10.75 7.14
CA ALA A 40 8.84 11.93 6.50
C ALA A 40 7.31 11.84 6.42
N ILE A 41 6.79 10.67 6.08
CA ILE A 41 5.35 10.43 5.99
C ILE A 41 4.69 10.51 7.36
N MET A 42 5.26 9.91 8.39
CA MET A 42 4.69 9.98 9.74
C MET A 42 4.66 11.42 10.27
N SER A 43 5.67 12.23 9.99
CA SER A 43 5.66 13.66 10.35
C SER A 43 4.51 14.40 9.68
N LYS A 44 4.33 14.22 8.36
CA LYS A 44 3.19 14.80 7.62
C LYS A 44 1.85 14.32 8.13
N LEU A 45 1.75 13.01 8.45
CA LEU A 45 0.53 12.41 8.96
C LEU A 45 0.13 13.03 10.30
N TYR A 46 1.10 13.29 11.18
CA TYR A 46 0.86 13.95 12.46
C TYR A 46 0.44 15.41 12.33
N GLU A 47 0.90 16.11 11.30
CA GLU A 47 0.51 17.50 11.03
C GLU A 47 -0.92 17.57 10.49
N LYS A 48 -1.25 16.70 9.51
CA LYS A 48 -2.56 16.69 8.85
C LYS A 48 -3.66 16.01 9.66
N HIS A 49 -3.30 14.98 10.42
CA HIS A 49 -4.22 14.12 11.17
C HIS A 49 -3.74 14.00 12.64
N PRO A 50 -4.15 14.92 13.53
CA PRO A 50 -3.76 14.89 14.96
C PRO A 50 -4.06 13.54 15.64
N GLN A 51 -5.11 12.84 15.19
CA GLN A 51 -5.49 11.51 15.70
C GLN A 51 -4.41 10.45 15.44
N ALA A 52 -3.59 10.62 14.41
CA ALA A 52 -2.45 9.72 14.16
C ALA A 52 -1.46 9.73 15.34
N LYS A 53 -1.30 10.87 16.03
CA LYS A 53 -0.49 10.97 17.27
C LYS A 53 -1.11 10.15 18.39
N THR A 54 -2.43 10.26 18.57
CA THR A 54 -3.16 9.51 19.59
C THR A 54 -3.09 8.01 19.34
N LEU A 55 -3.28 7.59 18.08
CA LEU A 55 -3.13 6.19 17.67
C LEU A 55 -1.71 5.69 17.94
N ASN A 56 -0.70 6.44 17.49
CA ASN A 56 0.71 6.06 17.68
C ASN A 56 1.10 5.96 19.15
N ALA A 57 0.60 6.85 20.00
CA ALA A 57 0.90 6.83 21.43
C ALA A 57 0.32 5.58 22.14
N LYS A 58 -0.74 4.99 21.62
CA LYS A 58 -1.42 3.80 22.17
C LYS A 58 -1.01 2.50 21.47
N ALA A 59 -0.56 2.58 20.22
CA ALA A 59 -0.20 1.41 19.43
C ALA A 59 1.04 0.71 19.98
N LYS A 60 1.03 -0.62 19.96
CA LYS A 60 2.20 -1.47 20.26
C LYS A 60 3.25 -1.39 19.16
N ALA A 61 2.79 -1.21 17.92
CA ALA A 61 3.63 -1.00 16.74
C ALA A 61 2.84 -0.30 15.65
N VAL A 62 3.56 0.33 14.71
CA VAL A 62 2.99 0.92 13.50
C VAL A 62 3.72 0.37 12.28
N LEU A 63 2.97 -0.17 11.33
CA LEU A 63 3.48 -0.61 10.03
C LEU A 63 3.11 0.45 8.99
N ILE A 64 4.13 1.10 8.43
CA ILE A 64 4.00 2.25 7.54
C ILE A 64 4.42 1.81 6.14
N PHE A 65 3.52 1.94 5.16
CA PHE A 65 3.78 1.81 3.74
C PHE A 65 3.78 3.20 3.10
N PRO A 66 4.95 3.83 2.89
CA PRO A 66 5.04 5.21 2.41
C PRO A 66 4.47 5.40 1.01
N SER A 67 4.59 4.38 0.18
CA SER A 67 4.07 4.38 -1.19
C SER A 67 3.66 2.98 -1.60
N VAL A 68 2.42 2.86 -2.03
CA VAL A 68 1.84 1.65 -2.60
C VAL A 68 1.34 2.01 -3.99
N TYR A 69 1.72 1.22 -4.97
CA TYR A 69 1.32 1.40 -6.36
C TYR A 69 0.30 0.34 -6.73
N LYS A 70 -0.79 0.77 -7.33
CA LYS A 70 -1.84 -0.09 -7.86
C LYS A 70 -2.04 0.27 -9.33
N ALA A 71 -2.00 -0.72 -10.20
CA ALA A 71 -2.25 -0.53 -11.62
C ALA A 71 -2.99 -1.74 -12.19
N GLY A 72 -3.79 -1.52 -13.23
CA GLY A 72 -4.47 -2.61 -13.91
C GLY A 72 -5.48 -2.16 -14.96
N PHE A 73 -5.87 -3.13 -15.78
CA PHE A 73 -6.98 -3.07 -16.72
C PHE A 73 -7.69 -4.42 -16.65
N MET A 74 -8.92 -4.45 -16.15
CA MET A 74 -9.70 -5.67 -15.85
C MET A 74 -9.05 -6.59 -14.77
N LEU A 75 -7.74 -6.78 -14.81
CA LEU A 75 -6.91 -7.38 -13.77
C LEU A 75 -5.99 -6.29 -13.23
N GLY A 76 -5.91 -6.17 -11.91
CA GLY A 76 -5.05 -5.20 -11.24
C GLY A 76 -4.08 -5.88 -10.29
N ALA A 77 -2.93 -5.27 -10.12
CA ALA A 77 -1.93 -5.64 -9.12
C ALA A 77 -1.59 -4.44 -8.25
N GLN A 78 -1.31 -4.70 -6.98
CA GLN A 78 -0.85 -3.73 -6.01
C GLN A 78 0.45 -4.22 -5.39
N TYR A 79 1.40 -3.31 -5.20
CA TYR A 79 2.66 -3.57 -4.51
C TYR A 79 3.13 -2.35 -3.73
N GLY A 80 3.68 -2.60 -2.55
CA GLY A 80 4.35 -1.59 -1.73
C GLY A 80 5.29 -2.21 -0.72
N GLU A 81 6.25 -1.42 -0.24
CA GLU A 81 7.18 -1.80 0.82
C GLU A 81 6.99 -0.90 2.03
N GLY A 82 7.11 -1.47 3.22
CA GLY A 82 6.82 -0.79 4.47
C GLY A 82 7.80 -1.11 5.58
N VAL A 83 7.73 -0.29 6.63
CA VAL A 83 8.57 -0.34 7.82
C VAL A 83 7.69 -0.56 9.04
N LEU A 84 8.00 -1.57 9.84
CA LEU A 84 7.39 -1.78 11.15
C LEU A 84 8.22 -1.06 12.21
N ARG A 85 7.56 -0.23 12.99
CA ARG A 85 8.17 0.51 14.10
C ARG A 85 7.49 0.19 15.43
N LYS A 86 8.30 0.00 16.47
CA LYS A 86 7.90 0.02 17.88
C LYS A 86 8.48 1.31 18.49
N GLY A 87 7.61 2.28 18.78
CA GLY A 87 8.04 3.65 19.05
C GLY A 87 8.85 4.22 17.88
N ASN A 88 10.05 4.71 18.15
CA ASN A 88 10.95 5.27 17.13
C ASN A 88 11.91 4.25 16.52
N LYS A 89 11.88 2.98 16.95
CA LYS A 89 12.79 1.93 16.49
C LYS A 89 12.18 1.11 15.38
N THR A 90 12.88 0.95 14.25
CA THR A 90 12.57 -0.01 13.21
C THR A 90 12.84 -1.42 13.69
N VAL A 91 11.86 -2.31 13.58
CA VAL A 91 11.93 -3.71 14.01
C VAL A 91 11.74 -4.71 12.88
N GLY A 92 11.37 -4.25 11.68
CA GLY A 92 11.23 -5.11 10.51
C GLY A 92 10.79 -4.36 9.27
N TYR A 93 10.88 -5.04 8.14
CA TYR A 93 10.44 -4.57 6.83
C TYR A 93 9.42 -5.54 6.26
N TYR A 94 8.44 -5.02 5.55
CA TYR A 94 7.33 -5.80 5.03
C TYR A 94 6.98 -5.35 3.61
N SER A 95 6.47 -6.26 2.81
CA SER A 95 5.81 -5.95 1.54
C SER A 95 4.30 -6.12 1.67
N THR A 96 3.55 -5.37 0.89
CA THR A 96 2.11 -5.57 0.68
C THR A 96 1.87 -5.89 -0.79
N VAL A 97 1.10 -6.95 -1.04
CA VAL A 97 0.74 -7.40 -2.39
C VAL A 97 -0.77 -7.64 -2.41
N ALA A 98 -1.44 -7.19 -3.45
CA ALA A 98 -2.82 -7.58 -3.72
C ALA A 98 -3.03 -7.77 -5.22
N ALA A 99 -3.93 -8.68 -5.56
CA ALA A 99 -4.50 -8.81 -6.88
C ALA A 99 -5.97 -8.38 -6.84
N SER A 100 -6.44 -7.70 -7.85
CA SER A 100 -7.84 -7.32 -7.99
C SER A 100 -8.36 -7.69 -9.36
N TYR A 101 -9.63 -8.09 -9.40
CA TYR A 101 -10.36 -8.38 -10.63
C TYR A 101 -11.59 -7.47 -10.70
N GLY A 102 -11.84 -6.87 -11.84
CA GLY A 102 -13.02 -6.02 -12.05
C GLY A 102 -12.82 -5.01 -13.18
N LEU A 103 -13.88 -4.26 -13.49
CA LEU A 103 -13.87 -3.17 -14.48
C LEU A 103 -13.08 -1.96 -13.93
N GLN A 104 -11.78 -2.13 -13.75
CA GLN A 104 -10.87 -1.10 -13.27
C GLN A 104 -9.82 -0.84 -14.34
N ALA A 105 -9.70 0.41 -14.75
CA ALA A 105 -8.62 0.85 -15.65
C ALA A 105 -7.91 2.03 -15.01
N GLY A 106 -6.57 1.99 -14.95
CA GLY A 106 -5.81 3.10 -14.46
C GLY A 106 -4.62 2.72 -13.57
N ALA A 107 -4.01 3.74 -13.02
CA ALA A 107 -2.94 3.64 -12.05
C ALA A 107 -3.22 4.57 -10.87
N GLN A 108 -2.84 4.15 -9.69
CA GLN A 108 -2.99 4.88 -8.44
C GLN A 108 -1.75 4.68 -7.58
N ALA A 109 -1.35 5.73 -6.88
CA ALA A 109 -0.37 5.68 -5.81
C ALA A 109 -1.01 6.22 -4.53
N PHE A 110 -0.75 5.56 -3.41
CA PHE A 110 -1.21 5.96 -2.07
C PHE A 110 -0.26 5.42 -1.01
N GLY A 111 -0.35 5.94 0.19
CA GLY A 111 0.30 5.35 1.36
C GLY A 111 -0.73 4.93 2.39
N TYR A 112 -0.33 4.08 3.32
CA TYR A 112 -1.13 3.78 4.49
C TYR A 112 -0.29 3.38 5.69
N ALA A 113 -0.84 3.57 6.89
CA ALA A 113 -0.25 3.15 8.15
C ALA A 113 -1.24 2.28 8.92
N LEU A 114 -0.76 1.13 9.40
CA LEU A 114 -1.51 0.21 10.27
C LEU A 114 -1.01 0.37 11.70
N PHE A 115 -1.89 0.81 12.60
CA PHE A 115 -1.62 0.95 14.01
C PHE A 115 -2.12 -0.29 14.76
N PHE A 116 -1.21 -1.13 15.22
CA PHE A 116 -1.51 -2.35 15.97
C PHE A 116 -1.72 -2.00 17.44
N MET A 117 -2.94 -2.14 17.95
CA MET A 117 -3.30 -1.68 19.27
C MET A 117 -2.96 -2.70 20.37
N ASN A 118 -2.78 -3.98 20.02
CA ASN A 118 -2.45 -5.05 20.96
C ASN A 118 -1.43 -6.04 20.36
N GLU A 119 -0.79 -6.82 21.23
CA GLU A 119 0.23 -7.80 20.83
C GLU A 119 -0.39 -8.97 20.05
N GLY A 120 -1.64 -9.32 20.33
CA GLY A 120 -2.37 -10.35 19.58
C GLY A 120 -2.46 -10.03 18.11
N ALA A 121 -2.88 -8.80 17.76
CA ALA A 121 -2.93 -8.33 16.38
C ALA A 121 -1.53 -8.26 15.75
N LEU A 122 -0.54 -7.78 16.49
CA LEU A 122 0.84 -7.66 16.00
C LEU A 122 1.44 -9.03 15.66
N SER A 123 1.14 -10.07 16.44
CA SER A 123 1.64 -11.44 16.21
C SER A 123 1.19 -12.03 14.87
N TYR A 124 0.13 -11.51 14.27
CA TYR A 124 -0.31 -11.94 12.94
C TYR A 124 0.69 -11.62 11.82
N LEU A 125 1.53 -10.59 11.99
CA LEU A 125 2.60 -10.28 11.03
C LEU A 125 3.67 -11.38 10.95
N ASP A 126 3.87 -12.11 12.03
CA ASP A 126 4.90 -13.16 12.14
C ASP A 126 4.37 -14.55 11.77
N LYS A 127 3.08 -14.68 11.42
CA LYS A 127 2.52 -15.96 10.96
C LYS A 127 3.15 -16.42 9.66
N SER A 128 3.39 -17.73 9.56
CA SER A 128 3.87 -18.37 8.34
C SER A 128 2.92 -18.07 7.18
N GLY A 129 3.48 -17.58 6.06
CA GLY A 129 2.71 -17.20 4.89
C GLY A 129 2.21 -15.76 4.87
N GLY A 130 2.50 -14.95 5.91
CA GLY A 130 2.14 -13.53 6.00
C GLY A 130 0.75 -13.28 6.58
N PHE A 131 0.45 -12.01 6.77
CA PHE A 131 -0.83 -11.51 7.26
C PHE A 131 -1.72 -11.08 6.09
N GLU A 132 -2.91 -11.66 5.98
CA GLU A 132 -3.92 -11.25 5.01
C GLU A 132 -4.89 -10.25 5.66
N VAL A 133 -4.98 -9.05 5.10
CA VAL A 133 -5.86 -8.00 5.59
C VAL A 133 -7.32 -8.39 5.39
N GLY A 134 -8.07 -8.43 6.48
CA GLY A 134 -9.47 -8.89 6.50
C GLY A 134 -9.65 -10.33 7.00
N VAL A 135 -8.54 -11.04 7.32
CA VAL A 135 -8.56 -12.36 7.94
C VAL A 135 -7.86 -12.28 9.30
N GLY A 136 -8.59 -12.53 10.37
CA GLY A 136 -8.06 -12.53 11.75
C GLY A 136 -8.41 -11.23 12.50
N PRO A 137 -7.43 -10.40 12.93
CA PRO A 137 -7.69 -9.20 13.71
C PRO A 137 -8.63 -8.23 13.02
N SER A 138 -9.44 -7.52 13.80
CA SER A 138 -10.32 -6.48 13.29
C SER A 138 -9.51 -5.29 12.76
N ILE A 139 -9.86 -4.80 11.56
CA ILE A 139 -9.25 -3.63 10.96
C ILE A 139 -10.32 -2.60 10.64
N VAL A 140 -10.12 -1.38 11.11
CA VAL A 140 -10.96 -0.24 10.77
C VAL A 140 -10.13 0.77 9.97
N VAL A 141 -10.61 1.09 8.77
CA VAL A 141 -10.03 2.15 7.95
C VAL A 141 -10.64 3.48 8.40
N LEU A 142 -9.79 4.38 8.85
CA LEU A 142 -10.16 5.74 9.20
C LEU A 142 -9.95 6.65 8.00
N ASP A 143 -11.03 7.27 7.53
CA ASP A 143 -10.97 8.41 6.62
C ASP A 143 -10.75 9.71 7.42
N GLU A 144 -10.62 10.84 6.73
CA GLU A 144 -10.43 12.15 7.40
C GLU A 144 -11.58 12.51 8.34
N GLY A 145 -12.80 12.10 8.02
CA GLY A 145 -14.00 12.36 8.86
C GLY A 145 -14.05 11.48 10.08
N ALA A 146 -13.89 10.17 9.91
CA ALA A 146 -13.87 9.19 10.99
C ALA A 146 -12.66 9.38 11.92
N ALA A 147 -11.52 9.80 11.37
CA ALA A 147 -10.36 10.13 12.16
C ALA A 147 -10.60 11.28 13.13
N LYS A 148 -11.35 12.31 12.75
CA LYS A 148 -11.68 13.47 13.62
C LYS A 148 -12.54 13.09 14.82
N SER A 149 -13.36 12.07 14.71
CA SER A 149 -14.24 11.59 15.78
C SER A 149 -13.63 10.50 16.67
N ALA A 150 -12.49 9.95 16.30
CA ALA A 150 -11.80 8.92 17.07
C ALA A 150 -11.21 9.50 18.37
N THR A 151 -11.90 9.26 19.47
CA THR A 151 -11.43 9.64 20.82
C THR A 151 -10.74 8.46 21.51
N SER A 152 -10.04 8.75 22.60
CA SER A 152 -9.36 7.71 23.39
C SER A 152 -10.26 6.60 23.88
N SER A 153 -11.54 6.87 24.11
CA SER A 153 -12.53 5.91 24.60
C SER A 153 -13.17 5.07 23.50
N THR A 154 -13.04 5.47 22.21
CA THR A 154 -13.62 4.76 21.07
C THR A 154 -12.64 3.84 20.35
N LEU A 155 -11.37 3.79 20.75
CA LEU A 155 -10.34 2.96 20.15
C LEU A 155 -10.38 1.53 20.73
N THR A 156 -11.32 0.71 20.26
CA THR A 156 -11.57 -0.66 20.73
C THR A 156 -11.16 -1.75 19.74
N GLN A 157 -10.73 -1.35 18.53
CA GLN A 157 -10.37 -2.30 17.48
C GLN A 157 -8.91 -2.74 17.58
N ASP A 158 -8.59 -3.88 16.99
CA ASP A 158 -7.24 -4.46 17.01
C ASP A 158 -6.25 -3.66 16.17
N ILE A 159 -6.70 -3.19 15.00
CA ILE A 159 -5.87 -2.44 14.04
C ILE A 159 -6.67 -1.25 13.50
N TYR A 160 -6.03 -0.09 13.46
CA TYR A 160 -6.54 1.09 12.74
C TYR A 160 -5.66 1.36 11.53
N ALA A 161 -6.28 1.57 10.37
CA ALA A 161 -5.61 1.92 9.14
C ALA A 161 -5.91 3.38 8.78
N LEU A 162 -4.88 4.18 8.56
CA LEU A 162 -4.97 5.52 7.97
C LEU A 162 -4.39 5.48 6.56
N ILE A 163 -5.17 5.90 5.57
CA ILE A 163 -4.76 6.00 4.17
C ILE A 163 -4.47 7.47 3.86
N PHE A 164 -3.39 7.75 3.14
CA PHE A 164 -2.92 9.10 2.86
C PHE A 164 -2.28 9.22 1.47
N ASP A 165 -2.08 10.47 1.04
CA ASP A 165 -1.39 10.86 -0.19
C ASP A 165 -1.89 10.14 -1.47
N GLN A 166 -3.22 9.97 -1.57
CA GLN A 166 -3.85 9.33 -2.73
C GLN A 166 -3.66 10.17 -3.99
N LYS A 167 -3.15 9.54 -5.06
CA LYS A 167 -2.96 10.15 -6.38
C LYS A 167 -3.37 9.15 -7.46
N GLY A 168 -4.04 9.63 -8.51
CA GLY A 168 -4.48 8.83 -9.65
C GLY A 168 -5.98 8.71 -9.78
N LEU A 169 -6.44 8.03 -10.84
CA LEU A 169 -7.84 7.99 -11.27
C LEU A 169 -8.54 6.65 -10.98
N MET A 170 -7.93 5.75 -10.21
CA MET A 170 -8.54 4.47 -9.91
C MET A 170 -9.48 4.59 -8.69
N GLY A 171 -10.75 4.24 -8.87
CA GLY A 171 -11.72 4.17 -7.78
C GLY A 171 -11.49 2.96 -6.87
N GLY A 172 -11.81 3.13 -5.59
CA GLY A 172 -11.83 2.05 -4.59
C GLY A 172 -10.49 1.79 -3.91
N LEU A 173 -10.42 2.14 -2.63
CA LEU A 173 -9.32 1.80 -1.73
C LEU A 173 -9.75 0.63 -0.85
N GLY A 174 -9.59 -0.58 -1.36
CA GLY A 174 -9.69 -1.79 -0.55
C GLY A 174 -8.32 -2.21 -0.06
N LEU A 175 -8.12 -2.23 1.26
CA LEU A 175 -6.98 -2.92 1.86
C LEU A 175 -7.27 -4.42 2.00
N GLN A 176 -8.54 -4.83 2.00
CA GLN A 176 -8.97 -6.23 2.10
C GLN A 176 -8.37 -7.10 1.00
N GLY A 177 -7.94 -8.30 1.37
CA GLY A 177 -7.28 -9.22 0.47
C GLY A 177 -5.83 -8.87 0.15
N SER A 178 -5.28 -7.80 0.75
CA SER A 178 -3.85 -7.52 0.65
C SER A 178 -3.07 -8.48 1.56
N LYS A 179 -2.06 -9.12 1.00
CA LYS A 179 -1.14 -9.96 1.74
C LYS A 179 0.08 -9.16 2.16
N ILE A 180 0.34 -9.11 3.45
CA ILE A 180 1.49 -8.46 4.06
C ILE A 180 2.50 -9.53 4.48
N SER A 181 3.72 -9.47 3.97
CA SER A 181 4.76 -10.46 4.24
C SER A 181 6.06 -9.78 4.66
N LYS A 182 6.78 -10.40 5.59
CA LYS A 182 8.09 -9.92 6.02
C LYS A 182 9.10 -10.04 4.87
N ILE A 183 9.96 -9.06 4.74
CA ILE A 183 11.05 -9.02 3.75
C ILE A 183 12.35 -8.63 4.43
N ASP A 184 13.47 -9.12 3.87
CA ASP A 184 14.80 -8.72 4.30
C ASP A 184 15.27 -7.51 3.51
N LYS A 185 15.81 -6.51 4.21
CA LYS A 185 16.38 -5.28 3.63
C LYS A 185 17.80 -5.09 4.14
N LYS A 186 18.69 -4.85 3.21
CA LYS A 186 20.09 -4.49 3.48
C LYS A 186 20.27 -2.97 3.46
#